data_95e7f387d410668b4d310f0c80d38700
#
_entry.id   95e7f387d410668b4d310f0c80d38700
#
_cell.length_a   1.000
_cell.length_b   1.000
_cell.length_c   1.000
_cell.angle_alpha   90.00
_cell.angle_beta   90.00
_cell.angle_gamma   90.00
#
_symmetry.space_group_name_H-M   'P 1'
#
loop_
_entity.id
_entity.type
_entity.pdbx_description
1 polymer ?
#
loop_
_entity_poly.entity_id
_entity_poly.type
_entity_poly.pdbx_seq_one_letter_code
_entity_poly.pdbx_strand_id
1 'polypeptide(L)'
;MRRRLLALQRLAAGLKKKWLDWSGRSGQTYFLDRVAEYREMWHAAAIALGGDFTSLADDLWQVELGSVRTRMHIHQTEFDNPAVLELAGKKAAVHRLLGAAGLAVPRYAVFSLADLEPAYLFQQSHPEGCVVKPANGYGGQGVTTHVQSRTEVRKAAILASLYDMELLIEAQVPGESYRLLVLEGRMVHAVCRRGPRLKGDGASTIRQLIVADNTRRREDGESELDMDRDCLFTLAYQGLTPDTIVDGGTSFILRSVNDTARKYAEVRTVYNETVTGLVCDSIRHDAERAARLVGSDFLGVDVITRDPAVPLQVSGGVINEVNTTPALHHHYEPRARFPEMALLVLKAILRRKAVAMAAGKEG
;
A
#
# COMPACT_ATOMS: atom_id res chain seq x y z
N MET A 1 -36.81 9.28 0.58
CA MET A 1 -36.40 9.12 1.99
C MET A 1 -35.00 8.50 2.14
N ARG A 2 -34.70 7.35 1.53
CA ARG A 2 -33.36 6.69 1.65
C ARG A 2 -32.16 7.57 1.25
N ARG A 3 -32.21 8.30 0.13
CA ARG A 3 -31.12 9.19 -0.32
C ARG A 3 -30.79 10.31 0.68
N ARG A 4 -31.82 10.90 1.34
CA ARG A 4 -31.61 11.94 2.36
C ARG A 4 -30.95 11.39 3.61
N LEU A 5 -31.31 10.16 4.02
CA LEU A 5 -30.69 9.49 5.15
C LEU A 5 -29.20 9.18 4.91
N LEU A 6 -28.88 8.68 3.73
CA LEU A 6 -27.46 8.43 3.34
C LEU A 6 -26.64 9.73 3.31
N ALA A 7 -27.22 10.82 2.80
CA ALA A 7 -26.56 12.13 2.80
C ALA A 7 -26.29 12.64 4.22
N LEU A 8 -27.24 12.48 5.15
CA LEU A 8 -27.05 12.82 6.56
C LEU A 8 -25.99 11.95 7.23
N GLN A 9 -25.98 10.64 6.98
CA GLN A 9 -24.96 9.73 7.50
C GLN A 9 -23.55 10.08 6.97
N ARG A 10 -23.45 10.42 5.69
CA ARG A 10 -22.21 10.90 5.08
C ARG A 10 -21.74 12.21 5.71
N LEU A 11 -22.63 13.16 5.92
CA LEU A 11 -22.32 14.44 6.58
C LEU A 11 -21.79 14.21 8.00
N ALA A 12 -22.47 13.37 8.79
CA ALA A 12 -22.01 13.03 10.15
C ALA A 12 -20.64 12.37 10.15
N ALA A 13 -20.39 11.44 9.21
CA ALA A 13 -19.08 10.80 9.05
C ALA A 13 -17.99 11.82 8.63
N GLY A 14 -18.31 12.75 7.75
CA GLY A 14 -17.43 13.84 7.33
C GLY A 14 -17.10 14.81 8.47
N LEU A 15 -18.05 15.16 9.31
CA LEU A 15 -17.83 15.99 10.50
C LEU A 15 -16.92 15.29 11.50
N LYS A 16 -17.17 13.99 11.73
CA LYS A 16 -16.29 13.18 12.59
C LYS A 16 -14.87 13.10 12.05
N LYS A 17 -14.69 12.91 10.73
CA LYS A 17 -13.37 12.93 10.07
C LYS A 17 -12.68 14.27 10.29
N LYS A 18 -13.34 15.40 10.00
CA LYS A 18 -12.79 16.75 10.21
C LYS A 18 -12.39 17.01 11.67
N TRP A 19 -13.19 16.51 12.62
CA TRP A 19 -12.84 16.64 14.05
C TRP A 19 -11.59 15.83 14.40
N LEU A 20 -11.44 14.63 13.86
CA LEU A 20 -10.24 13.81 14.05
C LEU A 20 -9.00 14.47 13.42
N ASP A 21 -9.15 15.04 12.23
CA ASP A 21 -8.07 15.77 11.54
C ASP A 21 -7.67 17.03 12.35
N TRP A 22 -8.65 17.80 12.85
CA TRP A 22 -8.41 19.02 13.64
C TRP A 22 -7.80 18.72 15.01
N SER A 23 -8.10 17.59 15.63
CA SER A 23 -7.59 17.22 16.97
C SER A 23 -6.10 16.88 17.02
N GLY A 24 -5.33 17.16 15.94
CA GLY A 24 -3.88 16.91 15.85
C GLY A 24 -3.49 15.43 15.87
N ARG A 25 -4.48 14.55 15.71
CA ARG A 25 -4.28 13.11 15.60
C ARG A 25 -3.99 12.67 14.16
N SER A 26 -3.94 13.61 13.23
CA SER A 26 -3.54 13.40 11.86
C SER A 26 -2.04 13.65 11.69
N GLY A 27 -1.35 12.70 11.24
CA GLY A 27 -0.03 12.40 10.76
C GLY A 27 1.01 13.48 10.39
N GLN A 28 0.98 14.68 10.93
CA GLN A 28 1.92 15.73 10.57
C GLN A 28 3.37 15.38 10.99
N THR A 29 3.56 14.80 12.16
CA THR A 29 4.88 14.34 12.63
C THR A 29 5.43 13.23 11.74
N TYR A 30 4.58 12.30 11.35
CA TYR A 30 4.94 11.21 10.43
C TYR A 30 5.45 11.72 9.06
N PHE A 31 4.83 12.77 8.51
CA PHE A 31 5.27 13.35 7.24
C PHE A 31 6.70 13.90 7.35
N LEU A 32 7.03 14.60 8.43
CA LEU A 32 8.36 15.16 8.65
C LEU A 32 9.42 14.07 8.82
N ASP A 33 9.11 13.04 9.60
CA ASP A 33 10.02 11.88 9.77
C ASP A 33 10.27 11.18 8.43
N ARG A 34 9.25 11.04 7.60
CA ARG A 34 9.36 10.43 6.29
C ARG A 34 10.17 11.27 5.31
N VAL A 35 10.02 12.59 5.34
CA VAL A 35 10.84 13.52 4.54
C VAL A 35 12.31 13.38 4.92
N ALA A 36 12.64 13.34 6.22
CA ALA A 36 14.00 13.16 6.70
C ALA A 36 14.61 11.84 6.24
N GLU A 37 13.86 10.73 6.36
CA GLU A 37 14.28 9.40 5.92
C GLU A 37 14.60 9.35 4.41
N TYR A 38 13.73 9.92 3.57
CA TYR A 38 13.98 9.98 2.12
C TYR A 38 15.15 10.88 1.76
N ARG A 39 15.34 11.97 2.49
CA ARG A 39 16.49 12.86 2.30
C ARG A 39 17.81 12.11 2.54
N GLU A 40 17.90 11.37 3.64
CA GLU A 40 19.07 10.56 3.97
C GLU A 40 19.30 9.46 2.92
N MET A 41 18.23 8.81 2.49
CA MET A 41 18.26 7.75 1.48
C MET A 41 18.81 8.24 0.12
N TRP A 42 18.30 9.38 -0.39
CA TRP A 42 18.77 9.95 -1.65
C TRP A 42 20.17 10.55 -1.53
N HIS A 43 20.49 11.17 -0.41
CA HIS A 43 21.83 11.67 -0.13
C HIS A 43 22.87 10.54 -0.14
N ALA A 44 22.61 9.46 0.60
CA ALA A 44 23.50 8.30 0.60
C ALA A 44 23.68 7.68 -0.80
N ALA A 45 22.60 7.57 -1.57
CA ALA A 45 22.65 7.09 -2.95
C ALA A 45 23.46 8.00 -3.88
N ALA A 46 23.33 9.32 -3.73
CA ALA A 46 24.09 10.30 -4.52
C ALA A 46 25.60 10.21 -4.23
N ILE A 47 25.97 10.20 -2.94
CA ILE A 47 27.38 10.06 -2.51
C ILE A 47 28.00 8.75 -3.01
N ALA A 48 27.24 7.65 -2.94
CA ALA A 48 27.72 6.34 -3.42
C ALA A 48 28.00 6.33 -4.94
N LEU A 49 27.34 7.21 -5.71
CA LEU A 49 27.61 7.39 -7.14
C LEU A 49 28.70 8.43 -7.43
N GLY A 50 29.23 9.10 -6.39
CA GLY A 50 30.19 10.21 -6.55
C GLY A 50 29.54 11.49 -7.09
N GLY A 51 28.23 11.67 -6.83
CA GLY A 51 27.47 12.85 -7.25
C GLY A 51 27.28 13.85 -6.11
N ASP A 52 26.90 15.05 -6.48
CA ASP A 52 26.56 16.14 -5.55
C ASP A 52 25.08 16.09 -5.19
N PHE A 53 24.75 16.34 -3.91
CA PHE A 53 23.38 16.40 -3.40
C PHE A 53 23.08 17.79 -2.86
N THR A 54 22.00 18.41 -3.34
CA THR A 54 21.58 19.75 -2.94
C THR A 54 20.10 19.75 -2.52
N SER A 55 19.78 20.27 -1.34
CA SER A 55 18.41 20.59 -0.95
C SER A 55 17.96 21.88 -1.61
N LEU A 56 16.89 21.81 -2.39
CA LEU A 56 16.24 22.99 -3.01
C LEU A 56 15.09 23.49 -2.10
N ALA A 57 14.44 22.59 -1.38
CA ALA A 57 13.46 22.83 -0.32
C ALA A 57 13.56 21.70 0.71
N ASP A 58 12.76 21.74 1.76
CA ASP A 58 12.78 20.70 2.82
C ASP A 58 12.48 19.30 2.27
N ASP A 59 11.60 19.22 1.27
CA ASP A 59 11.09 17.98 0.65
C ASP A 59 11.49 17.80 -0.84
N LEU A 60 12.32 18.72 -1.37
CA LEU A 60 12.75 18.71 -2.78
C LEU A 60 14.28 18.75 -2.88
N TRP A 61 14.84 17.78 -3.55
CA TRP A 61 16.29 17.61 -3.67
C TRP A 61 16.74 17.49 -5.11
N GLN A 62 17.99 17.82 -5.35
CA GLN A 62 18.67 17.72 -6.63
C GLN A 62 19.94 16.89 -6.48
N VAL A 63 20.17 16.00 -7.41
CA VAL A 63 21.42 15.25 -7.56
C VAL A 63 22.06 15.59 -8.90
N GLU A 64 23.36 15.86 -8.87
CA GLU A 64 24.18 16.11 -10.06
C GLU A 64 25.31 15.08 -10.13
N LEU A 65 25.53 14.53 -11.32
CA LEU A 65 26.65 13.64 -11.62
C LEU A 65 27.27 14.07 -12.94
N GLY A 66 28.40 14.77 -12.88
CA GLY A 66 28.98 15.44 -14.05
C GLY A 66 28.02 16.48 -14.65
N SER A 67 27.63 16.33 -15.89
CA SER A 67 26.66 17.22 -16.56
C SER A 67 25.21 16.78 -16.41
N VAL A 68 24.95 15.65 -15.79
CA VAL A 68 23.60 15.10 -15.65
C VAL A 68 22.99 15.53 -14.32
N ARG A 69 21.74 16.00 -14.39
CA ARG A 69 21.00 16.48 -13.23
C ARG A 69 19.63 15.83 -13.15
N THR A 70 19.22 15.45 -11.91
CA THR A 70 17.85 14.97 -11.62
C THR A 70 17.32 15.57 -10.34
N ARG A 71 16.00 15.56 -10.19
CA ARG A 71 15.29 16.04 -8.99
C ARG A 71 14.38 15.00 -8.42
N MET A 72 14.23 15.00 -7.11
CA MET A 72 13.32 14.15 -6.37
C MET A 72 12.50 14.99 -5.40
N HIS A 73 11.19 14.71 -5.34
CA HIS A 73 10.30 15.24 -4.33
C HIS A 73 9.82 14.07 -3.45
N ILE A 74 10.40 13.92 -2.28
CA ILE A 74 10.23 12.78 -1.38
C ILE A 74 10.50 11.45 -2.12
N HIS A 75 9.48 10.68 -2.47
CA HIS A 75 9.57 9.41 -3.22
C HIS A 75 9.29 9.57 -4.72
N GLN A 76 8.87 10.76 -5.16
CA GLN A 76 8.58 11.04 -6.57
C GLN A 76 9.86 11.30 -7.33
N THR A 77 9.95 10.74 -8.51
CA THR A 77 11.11 10.84 -9.42
C THR A 77 10.66 11.28 -10.81
N GLU A 78 11.61 11.50 -11.71
CA GLU A 78 11.33 11.93 -13.09
C GLU A 78 11.00 10.76 -14.04
N PHE A 79 10.64 9.56 -13.53
CA PHE A 79 10.29 8.41 -14.37
C PHE A 79 8.91 8.52 -14.99
N ASP A 80 7.94 9.08 -14.27
CA ASP A 80 6.55 9.05 -14.67
C ASP A 80 6.07 10.41 -15.19
N ASN A 81 5.28 10.36 -16.26
CA ASN A 81 4.56 11.54 -16.74
C ASN A 81 3.19 11.67 -16.02
N PRO A 82 2.57 12.87 -16.06
CA PRO A 82 1.31 13.11 -15.35
C PRO A 82 0.15 12.20 -15.78
N ALA A 83 0.09 11.79 -17.06
CA ALA A 83 -0.99 10.91 -17.55
C ALA A 83 -0.87 9.49 -17.00
N VAL A 84 0.36 8.98 -16.84
CA VAL A 84 0.64 7.68 -16.23
C VAL A 84 0.32 7.70 -14.73
N LEU A 85 0.67 8.79 -14.04
CA LEU A 85 0.31 9.00 -12.63
C LEU A 85 -1.21 8.98 -12.44
N GLU A 86 -1.94 9.70 -13.30
CA GLU A 86 -3.42 9.74 -13.27
C GLU A 86 -4.03 8.37 -13.57
N LEU A 87 -3.52 7.63 -14.56
CA LEU A 87 -3.99 6.28 -14.89
C LEU A 87 -3.83 5.32 -13.70
N ALA A 88 -2.66 5.31 -13.07
CA ALA A 88 -2.38 4.42 -11.94
C ALA A 88 -3.27 4.71 -10.72
N GLY A 89 -3.70 5.96 -10.53
CA GLY A 89 -4.66 6.35 -9.51
C GLY A 89 -6.06 5.77 -9.72
N LYS A 90 -6.42 5.44 -10.98
CA LYS A 90 -7.78 4.95 -11.35
C LYS A 90 -7.86 3.43 -11.35
N LYS A 91 -8.14 2.84 -10.19
CA LYS A 91 -8.15 1.37 -9.99
C LYS A 91 -8.99 0.61 -11.01
N ALA A 92 -10.22 1.08 -11.29
CA ALA A 92 -11.11 0.45 -12.28
C ALA A 92 -10.53 0.46 -13.70
N ALA A 93 -9.84 1.55 -14.10
CA ALA A 93 -9.21 1.65 -15.39
C ALA A 93 -8.01 0.70 -15.49
N VAL A 94 -7.20 0.62 -14.44
CA VAL A 94 -6.07 -0.31 -14.35
C VAL A 94 -6.56 -1.76 -14.41
N HIS A 95 -7.56 -2.15 -13.61
CA HIS A 95 -8.10 -3.52 -13.65
C HIS A 95 -8.64 -3.89 -15.03
N ARG A 96 -9.31 -2.96 -15.71
CA ARG A 96 -9.80 -3.18 -17.09
C ARG A 96 -8.64 -3.35 -18.07
N LEU A 97 -7.61 -2.51 -17.97
CA LEU A 97 -6.41 -2.58 -18.82
C LEU A 97 -5.66 -3.90 -18.65
N LEU A 98 -5.39 -4.29 -17.39
CA LEU A 98 -4.66 -5.51 -17.08
C LEU A 98 -5.49 -6.76 -17.40
N GLY A 99 -6.78 -6.76 -17.07
CA GLY A 99 -7.69 -7.86 -17.35
C GLY A 99 -7.88 -8.11 -18.85
N ALA A 100 -8.01 -7.04 -19.65
CA ALA A 100 -8.07 -7.14 -21.11
C ALA A 100 -6.80 -7.77 -21.73
N ALA A 101 -5.67 -7.62 -21.05
CA ALA A 101 -4.41 -8.26 -21.43
C ALA A 101 -4.27 -9.69 -20.84
N GLY A 102 -5.27 -10.22 -20.15
CA GLY A 102 -5.26 -11.58 -19.58
C GLY A 102 -4.49 -11.72 -18.27
N LEU A 103 -4.14 -10.62 -17.60
CA LEU A 103 -3.58 -10.65 -16.26
C LEU A 103 -4.67 -10.88 -15.22
N ALA A 104 -4.35 -11.63 -14.16
CA ALA A 104 -5.27 -11.89 -13.08
C ALA A 104 -5.48 -10.61 -12.25
N VAL A 105 -6.72 -10.11 -12.21
CA VAL A 105 -7.15 -8.96 -11.40
C VAL A 105 -8.38 -9.34 -10.58
N PRO A 106 -8.68 -8.64 -9.47
CA PRO A 106 -9.90 -8.90 -8.72
C PRO A 106 -11.14 -8.77 -9.60
N ARG A 107 -12.15 -9.63 -9.38
CA ARG A 107 -13.50 -9.36 -9.89
C ARG A 107 -14.04 -8.13 -9.17
N TYR A 108 -14.67 -7.22 -9.87
CA TYR A 108 -15.12 -5.96 -9.31
C TYR A 108 -16.38 -5.42 -9.98
N ALA A 109 -17.06 -4.52 -9.27
CA ALA A 109 -18.09 -3.65 -9.84
C ALA A 109 -17.85 -2.20 -9.38
N VAL A 110 -18.16 -1.27 -10.29
CA VAL A 110 -18.15 0.18 -10.00
C VAL A 110 -19.55 0.58 -9.56
N PHE A 111 -19.62 1.44 -8.55
CA PHE A 111 -20.88 1.94 -8.04
C PHE A 111 -20.71 3.32 -7.38
N SER A 112 -21.80 3.89 -6.87
CA SER A 112 -21.76 5.16 -6.13
C SER A 112 -22.67 5.10 -4.90
N LEU A 113 -22.47 6.04 -3.97
CA LEU A 113 -23.38 6.16 -2.83
C LEU A 113 -24.83 6.51 -3.24
N ALA A 114 -25.02 7.11 -4.42
CA ALA A 114 -26.34 7.42 -4.98
C ALA A 114 -27.07 6.17 -5.51
N ASP A 115 -26.30 5.15 -5.94
CA ASP A 115 -26.80 3.87 -6.44
C ASP A 115 -25.96 2.72 -5.87
N LEU A 116 -26.49 2.05 -4.86
CA LEU A 116 -25.86 0.93 -4.17
C LEU A 116 -26.25 -0.44 -4.76
N GLU A 117 -27.19 -0.49 -5.70
CA GLU A 117 -27.71 -1.77 -6.20
C GLU A 117 -26.64 -2.62 -6.89
N PRO A 118 -25.73 -2.06 -7.73
CA PRO A 118 -24.65 -2.85 -8.30
C PRO A 118 -23.76 -3.52 -7.23
N ALA A 119 -23.48 -2.81 -6.11
CA ALA A 119 -22.69 -3.36 -5.03
C ALA A 119 -23.45 -4.43 -4.24
N TYR A 120 -24.76 -4.30 -4.07
CA TYR A 120 -25.57 -5.32 -3.40
C TYR A 120 -25.66 -6.62 -4.21
N LEU A 121 -25.84 -6.50 -5.53
CA LEU A 121 -25.85 -7.66 -6.45
C LEU A 121 -24.48 -8.34 -6.46
N PHE A 122 -23.42 -7.55 -6.51
CA PHE A 122 -22.05 -8.07 -6.45
C PHE A 122 -21.78 -8.83 -5.15
N GLN A 123 -22.14 -8.26 -4.00
CA GLN A 123 -21.96 -8.89 -2.69
C GLN A 123 -22.75 -10.20 -2.57
N GLN A 124 -23.97 -10.25 -3.11
CA GLN A 124 -24.78 -11.47 -3.10
C GLN A 124 -24.13 -12.63 -3.89
N SER A 125 -23.40 -12.32 -4.95
CA SER A 125 -22.69 -13.30 -5.75
C SER A 125 -21.30 -13.68 -5.20
N HIS A 126 -20.86 -13.02 -4.10
CA HIS A 126 -19.57 -13.25 -3.45
C HIS A 126 -19.76 -13.39 -1.93
N PRO A 127 -20.37 -14.52 -1.47
CA PRO A 127 -20.67 -14.73 -0.06
C PRO A 127 -19.43 -14.88 0.82
N GLU A 128 -18.28 -15.22 0.24
CA GLU A 128 -16.98 -15.32 0.89
C GLU A 128 -16.48 -13.97 1.42
N GLY A 129 -17.06 -12.88 0.93
CA GLY A 129 -16.76 -11.52 1.35
C GLY A 129 -16.27 -10.64 0.22
N CYS A 130 -16.38 -9.34 0.45
CA CYS A 130 -16.01 -8.30 -0.48
C CYS A 130 -15.12 -7.24 0.17
N VAL A 131 -14.44 -6.48 -0.67
CA VAL A 131 -13.73 -5.24 -0.31
C VAL A 131 -14.47 -4.07 -0.94
N VAL A 132 -14.79 -3.05 -0.14
CA VAL A 132 -15.34 -1.78 -0.63
C VAL A 132 -14.29 -0.70 -0.44
N LYS A 133 -14.02 0.06 -1.51
CA LYS A 133 -12.97 1.09 -1.52
C LYS A 133 -13.30 2.26 -2.46
N PRO A 134 -12.68 3.44 -2.28
CA PRO A 134 -12.72 4.50 -3.28
C PRO A 134 -12.12 4.03 -4.61
N ALA A 135 -12.67 4.44 -5.74
CA ALA A 135 -12.12 4.11 -7.06
C ALA A 135 -10.77 4.79 -7.28
N ASN A 136 -10.61 6.01 -6.76
CA ASN A 136 -9.36 6.75 -6.72
C ASN A 136 -8.92 6.93 -5.26
N GLY A 137 -7.62 6.89 -5.01
CA GLY A 137 -7.09 7.10 -3.66
C GLY A 137 -5.85 6.26 -3.39
N TYR A 138 -5.21 6.54 -2.26
CA TYR A 138 -3.94 5.96 -1.84
C TYR A 138 -3.95 5.65 -0.34
N GLY A 139 -2.98 4.85 0.10
CA GLY A 139 -2.74 4.60 1.52
C GLY A 139 -3.84 3.82 2.25
N GLY A 140 -4.73 3.11 1.54
CA GLY A 140 -5.82 2.33 2.14
C GLY A 140 -6.96 3.15 2.73
N GLN A 141 -7.02 4.46 2.47
CA GLN A 141 -8.06 5.34 2.99
C GLN A 141 -9.45 4.93 2.45
N GLY A 142 -10.42 4.80 3.35
CA GLY A 142 -11.79 4.45 2.98
C GLY A 142 -11.98 2.99 2.55
N VAL A 143 -10.97 2.13 2.67
CA VAL A 143 -11.05 0.71 2.35
C VAL A 143 -11.70 -0.05 3.52
N THR A 144 -12.69 -0.88 3.21
CA THR A 144 -13.31 -1.82 4.16
C THR A 144 -13.26 -3.21 3.56
N THR A 145 -12.61 -4.15 4.25
CA THR A 145 -12.49 -5.56 3.85
C THR A 145 -13.55 -6.42 4.55
N HIS A 146 -13.72 -7.67 4.09
CA HIS A 146 -14.59 -8.68 4.70
C HIS A 146 -16.06 -8.26 4.80
N VAL A 147 -16.53 -7.52 3.82
CA VAL A 147 -17.92 -7.05 3.72
C VAL A 147 -18.80 -8.21 3.25
N GLN A 148 -19.73 -8.68 4.11
CA GLN A 148 -20.55 -9.87 3.86
C GLN A 148 -22.06 -9.62 3.84
N SER A 149 -22.49 -8.37 4.09
CA SER A 149 -23.91 -8.03 4.14
C SER A 149 -24.22 -6.69 3.47
N ARG A 150 -25.47 -6.52 3.02
CA ARG A 150 -25.97 -5.21 2.48
C ARG A 150 -25.78 -4.07 3.48
N THR A 151 -25.90 -4.34 4.78
CA THR A 151 -25.70 -3.34 5.83
C THR A 151 -24.24 -2.90 5.89
N GLU A 152 -23.31 -3.83 5.78
CA GLU A 152 -21.87 -3.55 5.75
C GLU A 152 -21.47 -2.85 4.45
N VAL A 153 -21.98 -3.28 3.29
CA VAL A 153 -21.79 -2.57 2.00
C VAL A 153 -22.17 -1.10 2.15
N ARG A 154 -23.34 -0.82 2.74
CA ARG A 154 -23.79 0.57 2.94
C ARG A 154 -22.86 1.36 3.86
N LYS A 155 -22.43 0.77 4.98
CA LYS A 155 -21.51 1.42 5.94
C LYS A 155 -20.15 1.70 5.26
N ALA A 156 -19.62 0.72 4.56
CA ALA A 156 -18.37 0.82 3.81
C ALA A 156 -18.45 1.87 2.70
N ALA A 157 -19.56 1.90 1.94
CA ALA A 157 -19.78 2.90 0.89
C ALA A 157 -19.83 4.33 1.44
N ILE A 158 -20.46 4.55 2.61
CA ILE A 158 -20.47 5.86 3.28
C ILE A 158 -19.03 6.29 3.61
N LEU A 159 -18.22 5.39 4.18
CA LEU A 159 -16.83 5.66 4.51
C LEU A 159 -15.99 5.95 3.26
N ALA A 160 -16.06 5.09 2.26
CA ALA A 160 -15.32 5.24 1.00
C ALA A 160 -15.71 6.54 0.26
N SER A 161 -16.98 6.94 0.30
CA SER A 161 -17.49 8.17 -0.34
C SER A 161 -16.94 9.47 0.27
N LEU A 162 -16.24 9.42 1.40
CA LEU A 162 -15.54 10.59 1.95
C LEU A 162 -14.26 10.91 1.19
N TYR A 163 -13.79 9.97 0.37
CA TYR A 163 -12.52 10.07 -0.38
C TYR A 163 -12.75 10.16 -1.89
N ASP A 164 -13.77 9.47 -2.42
CA ASP A 164 -14.15 9.54 -3.82
C ASP A 164 -15.66 9.34 -4.00
N MET A 165 -16.22 9.92 -5.05
CA MET A 165 -17.63 9.75 -5.42
C MET A 165 -17.86 8.45 -6.18
N GLU A 166 -16.89 7.98 -6.94
CA GLU A 166 -16.87 6.68 -7.59
C GLU A 166 -16.28 5.65 -6.65
N LEU A 167 -16.95 4.53 -6.49
CA LEU A 167 -16.60 3.47 -5.55
C LEU A 167 -16.42 2.14 -6.26
N LEU A 168 -15.56 1.30 -5.71
CA LEU A 168 -15.39 -0.09 -6.13
C LEU A 168 -15.84 -1.04 -5.03
N ILE A 169 -16.50 -2.12 -5.45
CA ILE A 169 -16.63 -3.35 -4.67
C ILE A 169 -15.87 -4.46 -5.40
N GLU A 170 -15.05 -5.19 -4.68
CA GLU A 170 -14.22 -6.26 -5.21
C GLU A 170 -14.44 -7.55 -4.43
N ALA A 171 -14.27 -8.69 -5.09
CA ALA A 171 -14.23 -9.98 -4.40
C ALA A 171 -13.03 -10.01 -3.44
N GLN A 172 -13.24 -10.49 -2.22
CA GLN A 172 -12.16 -10.70 -1.25
C GLN A 172 -11.24 -11.81 -1.77
N VAL A 173 -9.97 -11.47 -1.98
CA VAL A 173 -8.96 -12.44 -2.40
C VAL A 173 -8.18 -12.90 -1.17
N PRO A 174 -8.11 -14.21 -0.91
CA PRO A 174 -7.36 -14.73 0.21
C PRO A 174 -5.87 -14.76 -0.07
N GLY A 175 -5.07 -14.48 0.94
CA GLY A 175 -3.61 -14.52 0.85
C GLY A 175 -2.93 -13.35 1.52
N GLU A 176 -1.62 -13.32 1.41
CA GLU A 176 -0.78 -12.21 1.88
C GLU A 176 -0.62 -11.15 0.78
N SER A 177 -0.30 -9.94 1.19
CA SER A 177 -0.03 -8.83 0.27
C SER A 177 1.46 -8.74 -0.02
N TYR A 178 1.81 -8.75 -1.29
CA TYR A 178 3.19 -8.63 -1.78
C TYR A 178 3.30 -7.35 -2.59
N ARG A 179 4.38 -6.58 -2.35
CA ARG A 179 4.76 -5.44 -3.19
C ARG A 179 5.96 -5.82 -4.02
N LEU A 180 5.81 -5.86 -5.34
CA LEU A 180 6.87 -6.13 -6.31
C LEU A 180 7.32 -4.80 -6.90
N LEU A 181 8.60 -4.49 -6.80
CA LEU A 181 9.19 -3.28 -7.37
C LEU A 181 9.70 -3.59 -8.77
N VAL A 182 9.16 -2.88 -9.76
CA VAL A 182 9.58 -2.98 -11.16
C VAL A 182 10.31 -1.71 -11.55
N LEU A 183 11.51 -1.87 -12.08
CA LEU A 183 12.36 -0.78 -12.60
C LEU A 183 12.82 -1.13 -14.01
N GLU A 184 12.58 -0.21 -14.97
CA GLU A 184 12.93 -0.37 -16.39
C GLU A 184 12.44 -1.71 -16.98
N GLY A 185 11.21 -2.07 -16.65
CA GLY A 185 10.54 -3.28 -17.14
C GLY A 185 11.00 -4.59 -16.50
N ARG A 186 11.81 -4.55 -15.43
CA ARG A 186 12.27 -5.74 -14.68
C ARG A 186 11.90 -5.66 -13.22
N MET A 187 11.40 -6.75 -12.66
CA MET A 187 11.20 -6.87 -11.21
C MET A 187 12.55 -6.94 -10.51
N VAL A 188 12.87 -5.95 -9.69
CA VAL A 188 14.16 -5.84 -8.99
C VAL A 188 14.09 -6.25 -7.53
N HIS A 189 12.92 -6.12 -6.90
CA HIS A 189 12.75 -6.47 -5.49
C HIS A 189 11.30 -6.84 -5.17
N ALA A 190 11.09 -7.68 -4.16
CA ALA A 190 9.76 -8.01 -3.67
C ALA A 190 9.76 -8.13 -2.15
N VAL A 191 8.71 -7.59 -1.53
CA VAL A 191 8.46 -7.71 -0.09
C VAL A 191 7.07 -8.29 0.17
N CYS A 192 6.96 -9.15 1.17
CA CYS A 192 5.70 -9.54 1.76
C CYS A 192 5.32 -8.48 2.82
N ARG A 193 4.16 -7.88 2.67
CA ARG A 193 3.65 -6.85 3.57
C ARG A 193 2.68 -7.51 4.55
N ARG A 194 3.07 -7.54 5.81
CA ARG A 194 2.28 -8.17 6.88
C ARG A 194 1.87 -7.14 7.91
N GLY A 195 0.64 -7.26 8.41
CA GLY A 195 0.23 -6.53 9.61
C GLY A 195 0.91 -7.10 10.86
N PRO A 196 0.88 -6.37 11.99
CA PRO A 196 1.44 -6.83 13.26
C PRO A 196 0.83 -8.15 13.68
N ARG A 197 1.70 -9.05 14.14
CA ARG A 197 1.34 -10.39 14.61
C ARG A 197 1.93 -10.61 15.98
N LEU A 198 1.19 -11.34 16.82
CA LEU A 198 1.70 -11.90 18.05
C LEU A 198 1.55 -13.42 18.04
N LYS A 199 2.23 -14.07 18.97
CA LYS A 199 2.11 -15.50 19.23
C LYS A 199 1.47 -15.69 20.58
N GLY A 200 0.53 -16.62 20.68
CA GLY A 200 0.01 -17.10 21.94
C GLY A 200 1.09 -17.76 22.78
N ASP A 201 0.98 -17.66 24.09
CA ASP A 201 1.81 -18.36 25.07
C ASP A 201 1.05 -19.48 25.78
N GLY A 202 -0.24 -19.63 25.46
CA GLY A 202 -1.12 -20.62 26.09
C GLY A 202 -1.63 -20.23 27.48
N ALA A 203 -1.29 -19.03 27.98
CA ALA A 203 -1.62 -18.61 29.35
C ALA A 203 -2.19 -17.20 29.42
N SER A 204 -1.63 -16.27 28.63
CA SER A 204 -2.03 -14.86 28.64
C SER A 204 -3.16 -14.58 27.65
N THR A 205 -4.04 -13.64 28.01
CA THR A 205 -5.02 -13.09 27.08
C THR A 205 -4.32 -12.24 26.00
N ILE A 206 -4.96 -12.06 24.84
CA ILE A 206 -4.45 -11.18 23.78
C ILE A 206 -4.16 -9.78 24.31
N ARG A 207 -5.00 -9.24 25.19
CA ARG A 207 -4.79 -7.96 25.88
C ARG A 207 -3.47 -7.93 26.65
N GLN A 208 -3.19 -8.98 27.42
CA GLN A 208 -1.95 -9.10 28.20
C GLN A 208 -0.72 -9.23 27.28
N LEU A 209 -0.84 -10.00 26.20
CA LEU A 209 0.24 -10.15 25.21
C LEU A 209 0.56 -8.80 24.53
N ILE A 210 -0.44 -7.98 24.20
CA ILE A 210 -0.23 -6.64 23.62
C ILE A 210 0.50 -5.73 24.63
N VAL A 211 0.11 -5.76 25.90
CA VAL A 211 0.78 -4.95 26.95
C VAL A 211 2.22 -5.36 27.10
N ALA A 212 2.51 -6.67 27.13
CA ALA A 212 3.89 -7.19 27.22
C ALA A 212 4.72 -6.80 26.00
N ASP A 213 4.17 -6.95 24.78
CA ASP A 213 4.87 -6.58 23.55
C ASP A 213 5.13 -5.06 23.47
N ASN A 214 4.19 -4.23 23.92
CA ASN A 214 4.36 -2.78 24.00
C ASN A 214 5.47 -2.34 24.95
N THR A 215 5.73 -3.12 26.02
CA THR A 215 6.86 -2.85 26.90
C THR A 215 8.19 -3.06 26.15
N ARG A 216 8.33 -4.18 25.45
CA ARG A 216 9.50 -4.45 24.59
C ARG A 216 9.64 -3.39 23.48
N ARG A 217 8.54 -3.02 22.80
CA ARG A 217 8.54 -2.01 21.72
C ARG A 217 9.04 -0.65 22.18
N ARG A 218 8.67 -0.23 23.39
CA ARG A 218 9.17 1.02 23.98
C ARG A 218 10.67 1.00 24.17
N GLU A 219 11.21 -0.13 24.66
CA GLU A 219 12.64 -0.31 24.85
C GLU A 219 13.40 -0.29 23.52
N ASP A 220 12.79 -0.87 22.47
CA ASP A 220 13.37 -0.93 21.12
C ASP A 220 13.12 0.36 20.29
N GLY A 221 12.40 1.36 20.83
CA GLY A 221 12.01 2.59 20.12
C GLY A 221 10.96 2.37 19.02
N GLU A 222 10.24 1.23 19.05
CA GLU A 222 9.18 0.90 18.13
C GLU A 222 7.83 1.52 18.54
N SER A 223 6.92 1.70 17.57
CA SER A 223 5.56 2.16 17.84
C SER A 223 4.75 1.11 18.61
N GLU A 224 4.02 1.57 19.64
CA GLU A 224 3.13 0.71 20.41
C GLU A 224 1.93 0.23 19.58
N LEU A 225 1.43 -0.96 19.91
CA LEU A 225 0.21 -1.55 19.34
C LEU A 225 -1.00 -1.06 20.12
N ASP A 226 -1.94 -0.44 19.43
CA ASP A 226 -3.21 0.01 20.03
C ASP A 226 -4.29 -1.05 19.85
N MET A 227 -5.07 -1.29 20.91
CA MET A 227 -6.28 -2.08 20.85
C MET A 227 -7.47 -1.20 20.45
N ASP A 228 -7.39 -0.63 19.26
CA ASP A 228 -8.44 0.21 18.70
C ASP A 228 -9.47 -0.60 17.89
N ARG A 229 -10.37 0.10 17.21
CA ARG A 229 -11.45 -0.51 16.44
C ARG A 229 -10.94 -1.49 15.37
N ASP A 230 -9.84 -1.19 14.70
CA ASP A 230 -9.34 -2.03 13.61
C ASP A 230 -8.66 -3.28 14.16
N CYS A 231 -7.97 -3.19 15.29
CA CYS A 231 -7.49 -4.35 16.03
C CYS A 231 -8.66 -5.26 16.45
N LEU A 232 -9.69 -4.68 17.07
CA LEU A 232 -10.87 -5.44 17.49
C LEU A 232 -11.58 -6.12 16.32
N PHE A 233 -11.69 -5.43 15.18
CA PHE A 233 -12.27 -5.99 13.96
C PHE A 233 -11.43 -7.15 13.40
N THR A 234 -10.12 -6.99 13.35
CA THR A 234 -9.19 -8.01 12.84
C THR A 234 -9.19 -9.25 13.74
N LEU A 235 -9.26 -9.08 15.05
CA LEU A 235 -9.40 -10.19 15.99
C LEU A 235 -10.74 -10.92 15.79
N ALA A 236 -11.85 -10.18 15.75
CA ALA A 236 -13.19 -10.74 15.57
C ALA A 236 -13.30 -11.54 14.26
N TYR A 237 -12.68 -11.08 13.19
CA TYR A 237 -12.61 -11.81 11.92
C TYR A 237 -11.91 -13.17 12.03
N GLN A 238 -10.94 -13.31 12.93
CA GLN A 238 -10.25 -14.56 13.24
C GLN A 238 -10.99 -15.40 14.31
N GLY A 239 -12.18 -14.99 14.73
CA GLY A 239 -12.93 -15.63 15.83
C GLY A 239 -12.33 -15.37 17.20
N LEU A 240 -11.51 -14.34 17.35
CA LEU A 240 -10.79 -13.98 18.57
C LEU A 240 -11.40 -12.73 19.22
N THR A 241 -11.19 -12.62 20.51
CA THR A 241 -11.52 -11.43 21.32
C THR A 241 -10.29 -10.99 22.11
N PRO A 242 -10.25 -9.76 22.64
CA PRO A 242 -9.14 -9.32 23.49
C PRO A 242 -8.87 -10.22 24.71
N ASP A 243 -9.90 -10.93 25.17
CA ASP A 243 -9.82 -11.79 26.36
C ASP A 243 -9.59 -13.27 26.01
N THR A 244 -9.43 -13.60 24.71
CA THR A 244 -9.07 -14.94 24.25
C THR A 244 -7.64 -15.28 24.65
N ILE A 245 -7.42 -16.49 25.16
CA ILE A 245 -6.11 -17.10 25.35
C ILE A 245 -5.83 -17.95 24.10
N VAL A 246 -4.76 -17.64 23.41
CA VAL A 246 -4.34 -18.34 22.18
C VAL A 246 -3.29 -19.39 22.53
N ASP A 247 -3.41 -20.58 21.96
CA ASP A 247 -2.49 -21.69 22.21
C ASP A 247 -1.02 -21.31 21.96
N GLY A 248 -0.14 -21.86 22.77
CA GLY A 248 1.29 -21.56 22.74
C GLY A 248 1.90 -21.80 21.36
N GLY A 249 2.59 -20.79 20.81
CA GLY A 249 3.21 -20.81 19.50
C GLY A 249 2.29 -20.48 18.33
N THR A 250 0.96 -20.45 18.53
CA THR A 250 -0.01 -20.09 17.49
C THR A 250 0.06 -18.59 17.21
N SER A 251 0.30 -18.23 15.93
CA SER A 251 0.37 -16.83 15.49
C SER A 251 -1.01 -16.31 15.12
N PHE A 252 -1.30 -15.08 15.51
CA PHE A 252 -2.52 -14.36 15.13
C PHE A 252 -2.22 -12.92 14.72
N ILE A 253 -3.09 -12.35 13.88
CA ILE A 253 -2.92 -11.00 13.30
C ILE A 253 -3.65 -10.00 14.19
N LEU A 254 -2.97 -8.91 14.55
CA LEU A 254 -3.59 -7.82 15.31
C LEU A 254 -4.24 -6.78 14.41
N ARG A 255 -3.65 -6.54 13.23
CA ARG A 255 -4.14 -5.55 12.27
C ARG A 255 -3.92 -6.02 10.85
N SER A 256 -4.81 -5.63 9.96
CA SER A 256 -4.61 -5.84 8.52
C SER A 256 -3.55 -4.88 7.96
N VAL A 257 -2.99 -5.23 6.80
CA VAL A 257 -2.03 -4.37 6.07
C VAL A 257 -2.68 -3.05 5.61
N ASN A 258 -4.01 -3.04 5.45
CA ASN A 258 -4.78 -1.87 5.00
C ASN A 258 -5.39 -1.09 6.17
N ASP A 259 -4.79 -1.20 7.35
CA ASP A 259 -5.23 -0.50 8.52
C ASP A 259 -5.08 1.02 8.33
N THR A 260 -6.20 1.74 8.41
CA THR A 260 -6.29 3.20 8.30
C THR A 260 -6.32 3.87 9.66
N ALA A 261 -6.04 3.13 10.75
CA ALA A 261 -6.12 3.65 12.09
C ALA A 261 -5.12 4.78 12.33
N ARG A 262 -5.66 5.80 12.83
CA ARG A 262 -5.28 6.97 13.61
C ARG A 262 -3.84 7.46 13.63
N LYS A 263 -2.86 6.64 13.41
CA LYS A 263 -1.46 7.04 13.27
C LYS A 263 -0.99 6.48 11.93
N TYR A 264 -0.51 7.34 11.09
CA TYR A 264 0.29 6.99 9.93
C TYR A 264 1.65 6.37 10.32
N ALA A 265 1.74 5.82 11.55
CA ALA A 265 2.84 4.94 11.89
C ALA A 265 2.74 3.78 10.92
N GLU A 266 3.60 3.78 9.93
CA GLU A 266 3.68 2.71 8.95
C GLU A 266 4.25 1.48 9.60
N VAL A 267 3.43 0.83 10.37
CA VAL A 267 3.57 -0.54 10.83
C VAL A 267 4.05 -1.45 9.69
N ARG A 268 3.73 -1.08 8.46
CA ARG A 268 4.12 -1.74 7.21
C ARG A 268 5.62 -1.87 7.00
N THR A 269 6.43 -0.88 7.39
CA THR A 269 7.88 -0.91 7.19
C THR A 269 8.55 -1.91 8.12
N VAL A 270 8.06 -2.02 9.34
CA VAL A 270 8.64 -2.89 10.37
C VAL A 270 8.36 -4.37 10.11
N TYR A 271 7.23 -4.68 9.43
CA TYR A 271 6.78 -6.06 9.18
C TYR A 271 6.94 -6.49 7.71
N ASN A 272 7.67 -5.71 6.91
CA ASN A 272 8.01 -6.10 5.55
C ASN A 272 9.14 -7.15 5.57
N GLU A 273 8.90 -8.24 4.87
CA GLU A 273 9.86 -9.33 4.72
C GLU A 273 10.28 -9.41 3.26
N THR A 274 11.59 -9.39 3.00
CA THR A 274 12.14 -9.56 1.66
C THR A 274 11.87 -10.98 1.16
N VAL A 275 11.20 -11.07 0.02
CA VAL A 275 10.78 -12.36 -0.59
C VAL A 275 11.16 -12.45 -2.08
N THR A 276 12.09 -11.64 -2.54
CA THR A 276 12.48 -11.56 -3.96
C THR A 276 12.81 -12.93 -4.56
N GLY A 277 13.52 -13.76 -3.82
CA GLY A 277 13.90 -15.12 -4.25
C GLY A 277 12.77 -16.16 -4.20
N LEU A 278 11.64 -15.83 -3.57
CA LEU A 278 10.49 -16.73 -3.45
C LEU A 278 9.44 -16.50 -4.55
N VAL A 279 9.50 -15.36 -5.24
CA VAL A 279 8.53 -15.02 -6.30
C VAL A 279 8.83 -15.83 -7.55
N CYS A 280 7.86 -16.64 -8.00
CA CYS A 280 8.02 -17.44 -9.21
C CYS A 280 8.10 -16.57 -10.48
N ASP A 281 8.68 -17.13 -11.53
CA ASP A 281 8.88 -16.41 -12.80
C ASP A 281 7.57 -15.95 -13.44
N SER A 282 6.47 -16.69 -13.29
CA SER A 282 5.16 -16.28 -13.80
C SER A 282 4.69 -14.97 -13.16
N ILE A 283 4.73 -14.86 -11.83
CA ILE A 283 4.34 -13.64 -11.10
C ILE A 283 5.28 -12.49 -11.44
N ARG A 284 6.58 -12.78 -11.57
CA ARG A 284 7.58 -11.81 -12.00
C ARG A 284 7.24 -11.23 -13.38
N HIS A 285 6.96 -12.08 -14.36
CA HIS A 285 6.56 -11.66 -15.71
C HIS A 285 5.23 -10.90 -15.73
N ASP A 286 4.25 -11.32 -14.91
CA ASP A 286 2.96 -10.63 -14.79
C ASP A 286 3.15 -9.20 -14.27
N ALA A 287 4.01 -8.98 -13.26
CA ALA A 287 4.35 -7.66 -12.74
C ALA A 287 5.07 -6.78 -13.78
N GLU A 288 6.06 -7.34 -14.49
CA GLU A 288 6.79 -6.67 -15.56
C GLU A 288 5.87 -6.29 -16.73
N ARG A 289 4.93 -7.18 -17.06
CA ARG A 289 3.91 -6.93 -18.08
C ARG A 289 2.91 -5.86 -17.65
N ALA A 290 2.50 -5.83 -16.38
CA ALA A 290 1.66 -4.78 -15.83
C ALA A 290 2.33 -3.41 -15.94
N ALA A 291 3.63 -3.30 -15.63
CA ALA A 291 4.39 -2.07 -15.75
C ALA A 291 4.41 -1.56 -17.20
N ARG A 292 4.66 -2.45 -18.18
CA ARG A 292 4.62 -2.09 -19.62
C ARG A 292 3.24 -1.63 -20.06
N LEU A 293 2.17 -2.27 -19.61
CA LEU A 293 0.79 -1.91 -19.98
C LEU A 293 0.38 -0.54 -19.40
N VAL A 294 0.80 -0.25 -18.17
CA VAL A 294 0.56 1.07 -17.55
C VAL A 294 1.45 2.15 -18.15
N GLY A 295 2.60 1.79 -18.71
CA GLY A 295 3.55 2.71 -19.34
C GLY A 295 4.47 3.41 -18.32
N SER A 296 4.79 2.73 -17.21
CA SER A 296 5.71 3.22 -16.19
C SER A 296 6.99 2.41 -16.16
N ASP A 297 8.12 3.11 -16.10
CA ASP A 297 9.43 2.51 -15.92
C ASP A 297 9.81 2.31 -14.45
N PHE A 298 9.01 2.85 -13.52
CA PHE A 298 9.21 2.69 -12.08
C PHE A 298 7.87 2.50 -11.37
N LEU A 299 7.56 1.25 -11.03
CA LEU A 299 6.24 0.84 -10.57
C LEU A 299 6.32 -0.13 -9.40
N GLY A 300 5.42 0.04 -8.43
CA GLY A 300 5.11 -0.96 -7.42
C GLY A 300 3.85 -1.75 -7.83
N VAL A 301 3.97 -3.05 -7.99
CA VAL A 301 2.84 -3.93 -8.28
C VAL A 301 2.43 -4.65 -7.00
N ASP A 302 1.21 -4.43 -6.54
CA ASP A 302 0.65 -5.11 -5.37
C ASP A 302 -0.06 -6.39 -5.81
N VAL A 303 0.42 -7.50 -5.30
CA VAL A 303 -0.12 -8.83 -5.57
C VAL A 303 -0.70 -9.39 -4.28
N ILE A 304 -1.88 -10.01 -4.35
CA ILE A 304 -2.43 -10.82 -3.27
C ILE A 304 -2.40 -12.27 -3.71
N THR A 305 -1.72 -13.12 -2.95
CA THR A 305 -1.67 -14.57 -3.19
C THR A 305 -1.40 -15.33 -1.90
N ARG A 306 -1.83 -16.60 -1.85
CA ARG A 306 -1.50 -17.51 -0.75
C ARG A 306 -0.05 -17.99 -0.79
N ASP A 307 0.52 -18.07 -2.00
CA ASP A 307 1.86 -18.56 -2.22
C ASP A 307 2.51 -17.81 -3.41
N PRO A 308 3.58 -17.05 -3.18
CA PRO A 308 4.28 -16.33 -4.24
C PRO A 308 5.13 -17.24 -5.14
N ALA A 309 5.37 -18.50 -4.75
CA ALA A 309 6.08 -19.49 -5.55
C ALA A 309 5.20 -20.16 -6.62
N VAL A 310 3.88 -19.87 -6.60
CA VAL A 310 2.88 -20.49 -7.50
C VAL A 310 2.24 -19.41 -8.38
N PRO A 311 2.05 -19.67 -9.70
CA PRO A 311 1.38 -18.74 -10.60
C PRO A 311 0.02 -18.24 -10.07
N LEU A 312 -0.33 -16.96 -10.30
CA LEU A 312 -1.58 -16.36 -9.79
C LEU A 312 -2.83 -17.13 -10.22
N GLN A 313 -2.85 -17.63 -11.46
CA GLN A 313 -3.96 -18.41 -12.02
C GLN A 313 -4.17 -19.73 -11.26
N VAL A 314 -3.11 -20.30 -10.68
CA VAL A 314 -3.15 -21.57 -9.93
C VAL A 314 -3.45 -21.33 -8.46
N SER A 315 -2.83 -20.30 -7.84
CA SER A 315 -3.05 -19.95 -6.43
C SER A 315 -4.38 -19.23 -6.17
N GLY A 316 -5.06 -18.77 -7.24
CA GLY A 316 -6.22 -17.88 -7.14
C GLY A 316 -5.84 -16.45 -6.71
N GLY A 317 -4.56 -16.09 -6.85
CA GLY A 317 -4.05 -14.76 -6.58
C GLY A 317 -4.34 -13.76 -7.69
N VAL A 318 -4.10 -12.48 -7.41
CA VAL A 318 -4.39 -11.37 -8.34
C VAL A 318 -3.35 -10.25 -8.23
N ILE A 319 -3.22 -9.45 -9.29
CA ILE A 319 -2.66 -8.10 -9.21
C ILE A 319 -3.76 -7.19 -8.67
N ASN A 320 -3.59 -6.76 -7.43
CA ASN A 320 -4.58 -5.95 -6.72
C ASN A 320 -4.50 -4.47 -7.04
N GLU A 321 -3.29 -3.96 -7.24
CA GLU A 321 -3.05 -2.53 -7.48
C GLU A 321 -1.70 -2.32 -8.18
N VAL A 322 -1.59 -1.22 -8.94
CA VAL A 322 -0.30 -0.70 -9.42
C VAL A 322 -0.09 0.68 -8.84
N ASN A 323 1.14 0.96 -8.42
CA ASN A 323 1.51 2.20 -7.77
C ASN A 323 2.68 2.82 -8.52
N THR A 324 2.45 3.93 -9.21
CA THR A 324 3.51 4.79 -9.71
C THR A 324 4.19 5.50 -8.54
N THR A 325 5.39 6.00 -8.74
CA THR A 325 6.17 6.61 -7.65
C THR A 325 6.18 5.72 -6.38
N PRO A 326 6.57 4.43 -6.52
CA PRO A 326 6.45 3.49 -5.42
C PRO A 326 7.31 3.91 -4.23
N ALA A 327 6.72 3.76 -3.05
CA ALA A 327 7.39 4.12 -1.81
C ALA A 327 8.57 3.18 -1.52
N LEU A 328 9.80 3.66 -1.71
CA LEU A 328 11.03 2.89 -1.55
C LEU A 328 11.26 2.39 -0.13
N HIS A 329 10.72 3.08 0.87
CA HIS A 329 10.86 2.68 2.27
C HIS A 329 10.22 1.30 2.57
N HIS A 330 9.31 0.79 1.73
CA HIS A 330 8.84 -0.60 1.84
C HIS A 330 9.90 -1.63 1.45
N HIS A 331 10.88 -1.23 0.66
CA HIS A 331 11.95 -2.07 0.11
C HIS A 331 13.29 -1.85 0.82
N TYR A 332 13.26 -1.16 1.95
CA TYR A 332 14.40 -0.82 2.77
C TYR A 332 14.37 -1.63 4.08
N GLU A 333 15.47 -2.28 4.42
CA GLU A 333 15.64 -2.88 5.73
C GLU A 333 16.12 -1.81 6.72
N PRO A 334 15.38 -1.53 7.80
CA PRO A 334 15.75 -0.47 8.76
C PRO A 334 17.14 -0.66 9.39
N ARG A 335 17.65 -1.89 9.38
CA ARG A 335 19.00 -2.23 9.87
C ARG A 335 20.09 -2.20 8.80
N ALA A 336 19.71 -2.09 7.53
CA ALA A 336 20.67 -1.96 6.44
C ALA A 336 21.26 -0.54 6.45
N ARG A 337 22.58 -0.45 6.50
CA ARG A 337 23.30 0.84 6.48
C ARG A 337 23.23 1.56 5.14
N PHE A 338 22.68 0.92 4.10
CA PHE A 338 22.72 1.44 2.76
C PHE A 338 21.41 1.16 1.99
N PRO A 339 20.79 2.18 1.36
CA PRO A 339 19.53 2.04 0.64
C PRO A 339 19.76 1.54 -0.80
N GLU A 340 20.04 0.24 -0.96
CA GLU A 340 20.34 -0.38 -2.27
C GLU A 340 19.32 -0.01 -3.37
N MET A 341 18.02 0.00 -3.02
CA MET A 341 16.97 0.30 -4.00
C MET A 341 17.00 1.76 -4.46
N ALA A 342 17.27 2.71 -3.57
CA ALA A 342 17.42 4.12 -3.94
C ALA A 342 18.63 4.32 -4.86
N LEU A 343 19.73 3.62 -4.61
CA LEU A 343 20.90 3.63 -5.48
C LEU A 343 20.59 3.10 -6.87
N LEU A 344 19.88 1.97 -6.98
CA LEU A 344 19.47 1.39 -8.28
C LEU A 344 18.59 2.36 -9.06
N VAL A 345 17.59 2.95 -8.39
CA VAL A 345 16.67 3.91 -9.00
C VAL A 345 17.41 5.17 -9.48
N LEU A 346 18.24 5.77 -8.63
CA LEU A 346 19.01 6.95 -8.98
C LEU A 346 19.96 6.69 -10.14
N LYS A 347 20.65 5.57 -10.14
CA LYS A 347 21.53 5.14 -11.23
C LYS A 347 20.78 4.99 -12.55
N ALA A 348 19.59 4.41 -12.53
CA ALA A 348 18.74 4.25 -13.71
C ALA A 348 18.30 5.62 -14.28
N ILE A 349 17.87 6.54 -13.41
CA ILE A 349 17.47 7.90 -13.81
C ILE A 349 18.66 8.64 -14.49
N LEU A 350 19.81 8.67 -13.81
CA LEU A 350 20.99 9.39 -14.31
C LEU A 350 21.50 8.82 -15.64
N ARG A 351 21.51 7.49 -15.77
CA ARG A 351 21.88 6.81 -17.02
C ARG A 351 20.93 7.19 -18.15
N ARG A 352 19.62 7.17 -17.93
CA ARG A 352 18.59 7.52 -18.93
C ARG A 352 18.77 8.97 -19.41
N LYS A 353 19.00 9.89 -18.48
CA LYS A 353 19.24 11.29 -18.81
C LYS A 353 20.54 11.51 -19.58
N ALA A 354 21.61 10.81 -19.20
CA ALA A 354 22.88 10.86 -19.93
C ALA A 354 22.71 10.44 -21.40
N VAL A 355 21.97 9.33 -21.64
CA VAL A 355 21.67 8.86 -23.01
C VAL A 355 20.84 9.88 -23.77
N ALA A 356 19.81 10.45 -23.17
CA ALA A 356 18.97 11.47 -23.81
C ALA A 356 19.77 12.75 -24.15
N MET A 357 20.68 13.18 -23.27
CA MET A 357 21.57 14.34 -23.54
C MET A 357 22.56 14.06 -24.65
N ALA A 358 23.07 12.85 -24.74
CA ALA A 358 23.97 12.45 -25.83
C ALA A 358 23.25 12.46 -27.20
N ALA A 359 22.04 11.87 -27.25
CA ALA A 359 21.19 11.85 -28.43
C ALA A 359 20.74 13.26 -28.88
N GLY A 360 20.47 14.18 -27.95
CA GLY A 360 20.08 15.57 -28.24
C GLY A 360 21.27 16.49 -28.67
N LYS A 361 22.51 16.02 -28.57
CA LYS A 361 23.70 16.76 -29.08
C LYS A 361 24.08 16.38 -30.50
N GLU A 362 23.49 15.32 -31.05
CA GLU A 362 23.73 14.86 -32.43
C GLU A 362 22.65 15.36 -33.42
N GLY A 363 21.69 16.15 -33.01
CA GLY A 363 20.66 16.81 -33.80
C GLY A 363 20.75 18.33 -33.70
#